data_ab2dda937c581fc1a10e3ff7f5a0f5b3
#
_entry.id   ab2dda937c581fc1a10e3ff7f5a0f5b3
#
_cell.length_a   1.000
_cell.length_b   1.000
_cell.length_c   1.000
_cell.angle_alpha   90.00
_cell.angle_beta   90.00
_cell.angle_gamma   90.00
#
_symmetry.space_group_name_H-M   'P 1'
#
loop_
_entity.id
_entity.type
_entity.pdbx_description
1 polymer ?
#
loop_
_entity_poly.entity_id
_entity_poly.type
_entity_poly.pdbx_seq_one_letter_code
_entity_poly.pdbx_strand_id
1 'polypeptide(L)'
;MRFNLAIDGPAGAGKSTIAKRVAKELSFVYVDTGAMYRAMGIYFSDLGIAPEEQEKIEAACKNVKISISYENGEQQVYLNGVNVTGRLRTEEAGKMASATSAYLEVRKKLVELQQEMAENTDLVMDGRDIGTAVLPNAPLKVYLTASAHVLSLIHISEPTRPISIS
;
A
#
# COMPACT_ATOMS: atom_id res chain seq x y z
N MET A 1 -16.01 -11.57 -9.49
CA MET A 1 -14.75 -11.54 -8.75
C MET A 1 -13.77 -10.60 -9.44
N ARG A 2 -13.16 -9.73 -8.70
CA ARG A 2 -12.15 -8.83 -9.23
C ARG A 2 -10.78 -9.51 -9.25
N PHE A 3 -9.95 -9.10 -10.19
CA PHE A 3 -8.59 -9.64 -10.29
C PHE A 3 -7.64 -8.78 -9.46
N ASN A 4 -6.94 -9.42 -8.54
CA ASN A 4 -5.98 -8.76 -7.67
C ASN A 4 -4.59 -9.38 -7.83
N LEU A 5 -3.59 -8.53 -7.93
CA LEU A 5 -2.21 -8.95 -8.04
C LEU A 5 -1.44 -8.43 -6.83
N ALA A 6 -0.84 -9.35 -6.09
CA ALA A 6 -0.02 -9.03 -4.92
C ALA A 6 1.45 -9.10 -5.28
N ILE A 7 2.20 -8.03 -4.99
CA ILE A 7 3.64 -7.97 -5.21
C ILE A 7 4.32 -7.72 -3.88
N ASP A 8 5.08 -8.71 -3.44
CA ASP A 8 5.82 -8.65 -2.19
C ASP A 8 7.32 -8.62 -2.44
N GLY A 9 8.09 -8.30 -1.44
CA GLY A 9 9.54 -8.29 -1.50
C GLY A 9 10.13 -7.26 -0.56
N PRO A 10 11.45 -7.30 -0.37
CA PRO A 10 12.14 -6.38 0.52
C PRO A 10 12.17 -4.96 -0.04
N ALA A 11 12.42 -3.99 0.85
CA ALA A 11 12.67 -2.62 0.44
C ALA A 11 13.87 -2.57 -0.53
N GLY A 12 13.79 -1.73 -1.53
CA GLY A 12 14.85 -1.61 -2.52
C GLY A 12 14.81 -2.64 -3.65
N ALA A 13 13.82 -3.53 -3.66
CA ALA A 13 13.66 -4.52 -4.73
C ALA A 13 13.00 -3.95 -6.01
N GLY A 14 12.53 -2.70 -5.97
CA GLY A 14 11.86 -2.09 -7.11
C GLY A 14 10.38 -2.41 -7.21
N LYS A 15 9.75 -2.85 -6.12
CA LYS A 15 8.34 -3.24 -6.10
C LYS A 15 7.40 -2.16 -6.64
N SER A 16 7.53 -0.94 -6.15
CA SER A 16 6.61 0.13 -6.51
C SER A 16 6.71 0.49 -7.99
N THR A 17 7.91 0.49 -8.54
CA THR A 17 8.13 0.76 -9.96
C THR A 17 7.46 -0.29 -10.83
N ILE A 18 7.66 -1.55 -10.50
CA ILE A 18 7.07 -2.67 -11.23
C ILE A 18 5.55 -2.70 -11.06
N ALA A 19 5.08 -2.51 -9.84
CA ALA A 19 3.63 -2.52 -9.54
C ALA A 19 2.89 -1.42 -10.30
N LYS A 20 3.45 -0.21 -10.33
CA LYS A 20 2.86 0.91 -11.08
C LYS A 20 2.80 0.62 -12.56
N ARG A 21 3.87 0.06 -13.11
CA ARG A 21 3.93 -0.28 -14.53
C ARG A 21 2.94 -1.37 -14.90
N VAL A 22 2.86 -2.42 -14.10
CA VAL A 22 1.90 -3.51 -14.32
C VAL A 22 0.48 -2.98 -14.23
N ALA A 23 0.17 -2.17 -13.24
CA ALA A 23 -1.15 -1.57 -13.09
C ALA A 23 -1.53 -0.74 -14.31
N LYS A 24 -0.60 0.06 -14.81
CA LYS A 24 -0.83 0.88 -16.00
C LYS A 24 -1.10 0.02 -17.24
N GLU A 25 -0.29 -1.01 -17.43
CA GLU A 25 -0.43 -1.92 -18.58
C GLU A 25 -1.76 -2.68 -18.57
N LEU A 26 -2.22 -3.07 -17.39
CA LEU A 26 -3.46 -3.83 -17.22
C LEU A 26 -4.70 -2.94 -17.01
N SER A 27 -4.51 -1.64 -16.90
CA SER A 27 -5.57 -0.68 -16.51
C SER A 27 -6.18 -1.01 -15.14
N PHE A 28 -5.34 -1.48 -14.24
CA PHE A 28 -5.72 -1.76 -12.86
C PHE A 28 -5.38 -0.57 -11.97
N VAL A 29 -6.00 -0.52 -10.82
CA VAL A 29 -5.66 0.48 -9.79
C VAL A 29 -4.40 0.02 -9.06
N TYR A 30 -3.41 0.91 -8.97
CA TYR A 30 -2.24 0.64 -8.13
C TYR A 30 -2.52 1.12 -6.70
N VAL A 31 -2.29 0.27 -5.73
CA VAL A 31 -2.48 0.58 -4.32
C VAL A 31 -1.12 0.60 -3.61
N ASP A 32 -0.71 1.78 -3.20
CA ASP A 32 0.48 1.98 -2.37
C ASP A 32 0.08 1.86 -0.90
N THR A 33 0.40 0.75 -0.27
CA THR A 33 0.04 0.53 1.12
C THR A 33 0.75 1.49 2.07
N GLY A 34 1.96 1.93 1.73
CA GLY A 34 2.67 2.94 2.50
C GLY A 34 1.93 4.26 2.54
N ALA A 35 1.32 4.67 1.43
CA ALA A 35 0.50 5.87 1.38
C ALA A 35 -0.72 5.76 2.31
N MET A 36 -1.30 4.58 2.44
CA MET A 36 -2.42 4.34 3.35
C MET A 36 -2.01 4.50 4.81
N TYR A 37 -0.81 3.99 5.19
CA TYR A 37 -0.28 4.20 6.53
C TYR A 37 -0.02 5.68 6.81
N ARG A 38 0.45 6.43 5.83
CA ARG A 38 0.66 7.88 5.96
C ARG A 38 -0.65 8.64 6.11
N ALA A 39 -1.68 8.25 5.36
CA ALA A 39 -3.01 8.83 5.53
C ALA A 39 -3.56 8.57 6.93
N MET A 40 -3.33 7.37 7.46
CA MET A 40 -3.71 7.05 8.84
C MET A 40 -2.95 7.95 9.83
N GLY A 41 -1.66 8.17 9.59
CA GLY A 41 -0.86 9.08 10.42
C GLY A 41 -1.41 10.51 10.41
N ILE A 42 -1.81 11.00 9.26
CA ILE A 42 -2.46 12.31 9.13
C ILE A 42 -3.74 12.37 9.95
N TYR A 43 -4.54 11.31 9.89
CA TYR A 43 -5.77 11.21 10.66
C TYR A 43 -5.53 11.37 12.16
N PHE A 44 -4.54 10.67 12.70
CA PHE A 44 -4.21 10.78 14.12
C PHE A 44 -3.68 12.16 14.47
N SER A 45 -2.83 12.74 13.62
CA SER A 45 -2.32 14.09 13.84
C SER A 45 -3.44 15.13 13.86
N ASP A 46 -4.37 15.02 12.93
CA ASP A 46 -5.51 15.95 12.86
C ASP A 46 -6.43 15.84 14.10
N LEU A 47 -6.49 14.67 14.71
CA LEU A 47 -7.21 14.46 15.95
C LEU A 47 -6.44 14.91 17.19
N GLY A 48 -5.19 15.33 17.03
CA GLY A 48 -4.34 15.74 18.14
C GLY A 48 -3.87 14.59 19.02
N ILE A 49 -3.82 13.37 18.45
CA ILE A 49 -3.39 12.18 19.19
C ILE A 49 -1.89 12.00 19.01
N ALA A 50 -1.17 11.88 20.12
CA ALA A 50 0.26 11.57 20.08
C ALA A 50 0.49 10.10 19.74
N PRO A 51 1.61 9.75 19.07
CA PRO A 51 1.84 8.37 18.63
C PRO A 51 1.95 7.36 19.78
N GLU A 52 2.31 7.78 20.99
CA GLU A 52 2.39 6.92 22.13
C GLU A 52 1.05 6.71 22.87
N GLU A 53 0.01 7.41 22.47
CA GLU A 53 -1.33 7.27 23.08
C GLU A 53 -2.10 6.11 22.44
N GLN A 54 -1.63 4.90 22.69
CA GLN A 54 -2.12 3.68 22.04
C GLN A 54 -3.64 3.51 22.13
N GLU A 55 -4.21 3.72 23.31
CA GLU A 55 -5.66 3.54 23.49
C GLU A 55 -6.48 4.48 22.62
N LYS A 56 -6.05 5.73 22.50
CA LYS A 56 -6.73 6.71 21.66
C LYS A 56 -6.57 6.38 20.18
N ILE A 57 -5.40 5.89 19.78
CA ILE A 57 -5.15 5.46 18.40
C ILE A 57 -6.06 4.28 18.04
N GLU A 58 -6.13 3.28 18.91
CA GLU A 58 -6.99 2.12 18.68
C GLU A 58 -8.45 2.50 18.57
N ALA A 59 -8.92 3.39 19.45
CA ALA A 59 -10.29 3.86 19.40
C ALA A 59 -10.58 4.65 18.11
N ALA A 60 -9.64 5.48 17.67
CA ALA A 60 -9.80 6.29 16.46
C ALA A 60 -9.87 5.44 15.20
N CYS A 61 -9.21 4.27 15.19
CA CYS A 61 -9.21 3.38 14.01
C CYS A 61 -10.61 2.89 13.60
N LYS A 62 -11.55 2.87 14.50
CA LYS A 62 -12.87 2.26 14.26
C LYS A 62 -13.68 2.94 13.18
N ASN A 63 -13.53 4.25 13.03
CA ASN A 63 -14.42 5.06 12.20
C ASN A 63 -13.72 5.70 10.99
N VAL A 64 -12.48 5.36 10.72
CA VAL A 64 -11.73 5.95 9.63
C VAL A 64 -12.00 5.22 8.32
N LYS A 65 -12.06 5.99 7.23
CA LYS A 65 -12.10 5.45 5.87
C LYS A 65 -11.01 6.07 5.03
N ILE A 66 -10.31 5.23 4.29
CA ILE A 66 -9.27 5.65 3.36
C ILE A 66 -9.61 5.02 2.02
N SER A 67 -9.62 5.83 0.97
CA SER A 67 -9.85 5.35 -0.38
C SER A 67 -8.82 5.90 -1.34
N ILE A 68 -8.64 5.21 -2.46
CA ILE A 68 -7.68 5.58 -3.49
C ILE A 68 -8.43 5.67 -4.81
N SER A 69 -8.17 6.73 -5.57
CA SER A 69 -8.65 6.86 -6.93
C SER A 69 -7.51 7.36 -7.82
N TYR A 70 -7.78 7.43 -9.11
CA TYR A 70 -6.83 7.97 -10.07
C TYR A 70 -7.48 9.12 -10.83
N GLU A 71 -6.79 10.25 -10.88
CA GLU A 71 -7.20 11.42 -11.63
C GLU A 71 -6.03 11.87 -12.50
N ASN A 72 -6.24 11.91 -13.81
CA ASN A 72 -5.19 12.27 -14.77
C ASN A 72 -3.93 11.39 -14.66
N GLY A 73 -4.11 10.10 -14.36
CA GLY A 73 -3.00 9.17 -14.22
C GLY A 73 -2.27 9.24 -12.88
N GLU A 74 -2.69 10.11 -11.98
CA GLU A 74 -2.07 10.25 -10.67
C GLU A 74 -2.95 9.69 -9.56
N GLN A 75 -2.32 9.00 -8.62
CA GLN A 75 -3.00 8.44 -7.46
C GLN A 75 -3.46 9.56 -6.53
N GLN A 76 -4.73 9.49 -6.15
CA GLN A 76 -5.31 10.39 -5.17
C GLN A 76 -5.76 9.60 -3.96
N VAL A 77 -5.37 10.06 -2.77
CA VAL A 77 -5.72 9.41 -1.51
C VAL A 77 -6.69 10.28 -0.75
N TYR A 78 -7.81 9.68 -0.36
CA TYR A 78 -8.87 10.37 0.37
C TYR A 78 -8.99 9.80 1.78
N LEU A 79 -8.98 10.68 2.75
CA LEU A 79 -9.15 10.35 4.16
C LEU A 79 -10.51 10.90 4.60
N ASN A 80 -11.43 10.01 4.92
CA ASN A 80 -12.81 10.37 5.27
C ASN A 80 -13.45 11.32 4.24
N GLY A 81 -13.18 11.07 2.96
CA GLY A 81 -13.72 11.86 1.85
C GLY A 81 -12.95 13.11 1.50
N VAL A 82 -11.88 13.43 2.22
CA VAL A 82 -11.04 14.61 1.96
C VAL A 82 -9.73 14.19 1.31
N ASN A 83 -9.37 14.83 0.21
CA ASN A 83 -8.12 14.53 -0.49
C ASN A 83 -6.91 14.99 0.35
N VAL A 84 -6.07 14.03 0.72
CA VAL A 84 -4.86 14.29 1.52
C VAL A 84 -3.58 14.02 0.75
N THR A 85 -3.67 13.81 -0.55
CA THR A 85 -2.52 13.43 -1.39
C THR A 85 -1.33 14.37 -1.20
N GLY A 86 -1.57 15.68 -1.17
CA GLY A 86 -0.50 16.66 -0.99
C GLY A 86 0.16 16.65 0.38
N ARG A 87 -0.45 16.02 1.37
CA ARG A 87 0.07 15.94 2.73
C ARG A 87 0.84 14.65 3.01
N LEU A 88 0.75 13.66 2.12
CA LEU A 88 1.35 12.34 2.36
C LEU A 88 2.87 12.37 2.45
N ARG A 89 3.50 13.32 1.77
CA ARG A 89 4.97 13.42 1.71
C ARG A 89 5.56 14.28 2.83
N THR A 90 4.74 14.80 3.73
CA THR A 90 5.25 15.60 4.85
C THR A 90 6.02 14.71 5.83
N GLU A 91 7.00 15.30 6.49
CA GLU A 91 7.77 14.60 7.51
C GLU A 91 6.87 14.13 8.66
N GLU A 92 5.91 14.96 9.05
CA GLU A 92 4.93 14.62 10.09
C GLU A 92 4.16 13.35 9.74
N ALA A 93 3.65 13.26 8.51
CA ALA A 93 2.90 12.08 8.07
C ALA A 93 3.77 10.81 8.11
N GLY A 94 5.02 10.93 7.66
CA GLY A 94 5.96 9.83 7.68
C GLY A 94 6.32 9.37 9.09
N LYS A 95 6.56 10.30 10.00
CA LYS A 95 6.87 10.00 11.39
C LYS A 95 5.70 9.32 12.11
N MET A 96 4.50 9.85 11.93
CA MET A 96 3.30 9.25 12.52
C MET A 96 3.03 7.86 11.96
N ALA A 97 3.18 7.69 10.64
CA ALA A 97 3.02 6.38 10.02
C ALA A 97 3.99 5.36 10.60
N SER A 98 5.27 5.72 10.72
CA SER A 98 6.28 4.83 11.30
C SER A 98 5.98 4.49 12.75
N ALA A 99 5.61 5.48 13.53
CA ALA A 99 5.36 5.29 14.96
C ALA A 99 4.10 4.47 15.24
N THR A 100 3.07 4.58 14.40
CA THR A 100 1.79 3.91 14.64
C THR A 100 1.61 2.60 13.88
N SER A 101 2.43 2.33 12.87
CA SER A 101 2.32 1.12 12.04
C SER A 101 2.53 -0.18 12.82
N ALA A 102 3.19 -0.11 13.97
CA ALA A 102 3.43 -1.27 14.82
C ALA A 102 2.18 -1.69 15.61
N TYR A 103 1.21 -0.80 15.78
CA TYR A 103 0.02 -1.14 16.54
C TYR A 103 -0.88 -2.09 15.76
N LEU A 104 -1.26 -3.17 16.42
CA LEU A 104 -2.07 -4.22 15.80
C LEU A 104 -3.40 -3.69 15.24
N GLU A 105 -4.07 -2.81 15.97
CA GLU A 105 -5.37 -2.27 15.53
C GLU A 105 -5.24 -1.40 14.27
N VAL A 106 -4.14 -0.66 14.14
CA VAL A 106 -3.86 0.12 12.93
C VAL A 106 -3.68 -0.81 11.73
N ARG A 107 -2.88 -1.86 11.91
CA ARG A 107 -2.63 -2.84 10.85
C ARG A 107 -3.91 -3.58 10.45
N LYS A 108 -4.68 -4.01 11.43
CA LYS A 108 -5.97 -4.68 11.17
C LYS A 108 -6.92 -3.80 10.40
N LYS A 109 -7.03 -2.53 10.77
CA LYS A 109 -7.92 -1.60 10.09
C LYS A 109 -7.49 -1.38 8.64
N LEU A 110 -6.20 -1.20 8.41
CA LEU A 110 -5.71 -1.02 7.05
C LEU A 110 -5.88 -2.27 6.20
N VAL A 111 -5.64 -3.45 6.76
CA VAL A 111 -5.91 -4.72 6.05
C VAL A 111 -7.39 -4.82 5.68
N GLU A 112 -8.28 -4.49 6.59
CA GLU A 112 -9.73 -4.47 6.32
C GLU A 112 -10.06 -3.55 5.14
N LEU A 113 -9.54 -2.32 5.15
CA LEU A 113 -9.79 -1.36 4.07
C LEU A 113 -9.18 -1.83 2.74
N GLN A 114 -8.01 -2.43 2.78
CA GLN A 114 -7.34 -2.98 1.60
C GLN A 114 -8.13 -4.15 1.01
N GLN A 115 -8.63 -5.04 1.84
CA GLN A 115 -9.45 -6.16 1.40
C GLN A 115 -10.77 -5.69 0.80
N GLU A 116 -11.37 -4.67 1.38
CA GLU A 116 -12.59 -4.06 0.86
C GLU A 116 -12.35 -3.47 -0.54
N MET A 117 -11.24 -2.78 -0.72
CA MET A 117 -10.86 -2.26 -2.05
C MET A 117 -10.66 -3.39 -3.05
N ALA A 118 -10.03 -4.47 -2.64
CA ALA A 118 -9.75 -5.62 -3.50
C ALA A 118 -11.02 -6.34 -3.97
N GLU A 119 -12.06 -6.35 -3.16
CA GLU A 119 -13.35 -6.95 -3.52
C GLU A 119 -14.06 -6.16 -4.62
N ASN A 120 -13.81 -4.86 -4.68
CA ASN A 120 -14.56 -3.95 -5.55
C ASN A 120 -13.77 -3.47 -6.76
N THR A 121 -12.47 -3.76 -6.85
CA THR A 121 -11.61 -3.16 -7.85
C THR A 121 -10.55 -4.16 -8.32
N ASP A 122 -10.28 -4.16 -9.63
CA ASP A 122 -9.11 -4.86 -10.16
C ASP A 122 -7.88 -4.03 -9.76
N LEU A 123 -6.99 -4.60 -8.97
CA LEU A 123 -5.89 -3.83 -8.42
C LEU A 123 -4.56 -4.58 -8.37
N VAL A 124 -3.49 -3.79 -8.30
CA VAL A 124 -2.14 -4.26 -8.01
C VAL A 124 -1.73 -3.62 -6.69
N MET A 125 -1.39 -4.43 -5.72
CA MET A 125 -0.97 -3.96 -4.41
C MET A 125 0.44 -4.44 -4.12
N ASP A 126 1.30 -3.52 -3.72
CA ASP A 126 2.66 -3.86 -3.32
C ASP A 126 2.88 -3.58 -1.83
N GLY A 127 3.80 -4.33 -1.25
CA GLY A 127 4.12 -4.16 0.16
C GLY A 127 4.92 -5.33 0.69
N ARG A 128 4.66 -5.64 1.93
CA ARG A 128 5.18 -6.83 2.61
C ARG A 128 3.99 -7.66 3.07
N ASP A 129 4.08 -8.96 2.90
CA ASP A 129 3.03 -9.89 3.31
C ASP A 129 1.65 -9.64 2.65
N ILE A 130 1.64 -9.04 1.45
CA ILE A 130 0.38 -8.79 0.75
C ILE A 130 -0.27 -10.10 0.32
N GLY A 131 0.50 -10.98 -0.29
CA GLY A 131 0.00 -12.27 -0.77
C GLY A 131 -0.26 -13.29 0.32
N THR A 132 0.19 -13.05 1.55
CA THR A 132 -0.01 -13.98 2.67
C THR A 132 -1.03 -13.46 3.69
N ALA A 133 -0.94 -12.19 4.08
CA ALA A 133 -1.76 -11.63 5.14
C ALA A 133 -2.91 -10.77 4.63
N VAL A 134 -2.71 -10.01 3.58
CA VAL A 134 -3.73 -9.07 3.10
C VAL A 134 -4.63 -9.70 2.03
N LEU A 135 -4.03 -10.27 1.00
CA LEU A 135 -4.74 -10.87 -0.14
C LEU A 135 -4.34 -12.33 -0.30
N PRO A 136 -4.66 -13.19 0.67
CA PRO A 136 -4.23 -14.59 0.61
C PRO A 136 -4.84 -15.36 -0.55
N ASN A 137 -5.95 -14.88 -1.11
CA ASN A 137 -6.64 -15.51 -2.23
C ASN A 137 -6.41 -14.78 -3.56
N ALA A 138 -5.42 -13.89 -3.63
CA ALA A 138 -5.10 -13.19 -4.87
C ALA A 138 -4.78 -14.20 -5.98
N PRO A 139 -5.39 -14.05 -7.18
CA PRO A 139 -5.12 -14.96 -8.29
C PRO A 139 -3.67 -15.00 -8.74
N LEU A 140 -2.94 -13.92 -8.53
CA LEU A 140 -1.53 -13.86 -8.86
C LEU A 140 -0.76 -13.22 -7.71
N LYS A 141 0.28 -13.91 -7.26
CA LYS A 141 1.19 -13.45 -6.21
C LYS A 141 2.60 -13.48 -6.76
N VAL A 142 3.29 -12.35 -6.66
CA VAL A 142 4.66 -12.19 -7.17
C VAL A 142 5.55 -11.80 -6.01
N TYR A 143 6.71 -12.41 -5.92
CA TYR A 143 7.72 -12.04 -4.93
C TYR A 143 8.99 -11.60 -5.65
N LEU A 144 9.41 -10.34 -5.41
CA LEU A 144 10.63 -9.80 -5.98
C LEU A 144 11.81 -10.13 -5.07
N THR A 145 12.77 -10.87 -5.60
CA THR A 145 13.87 -11.43 -4.82
C THR A 145 15.19 -10.68 -4.96
N ALA A 146 15.24 -9.67 -5.84
CA ALA A 146 16.47 -8.95 -6.14
C ALA A 146 16.30 -7.45 -5.94
N SER A 147 17.42 -6.73 -5.69
CA SER A 147 17.41 -5.28 -5.61
C SER A 147 17.10 -4.66 -6.97
N ALA A 148 16.69 -3.39 -6.96
CA ALA A 148 16.40 -2.67 -8.21
C ALA A 148 17.60 -2.68 -9.17
N HIS A 149 18.82 -2.58 -8.65
CA HIS A 149 20.04 -2.64 -9.47
C HIS A 149 20.19 -4.01 -10.15
N VAL A 150 20.03 -5.09 -9.40
CA VAL A 150 20.13 -6.46 -9.93
C VAL A 150 19.02 -6.72 -10.93
N LEU A 151 17.80 -6.29 -10.62
CA LEU A 151 16.66 -6.42 -11.54
C LEU A 151 16.92 -5.71 -12.85
N SER A 152 17.52 -4.53 -12.82
CA SER A 152 17.86 -3.77 -14.02
C SER A 152 18.84 -4.54 -14.90
N LEU A 153 19.88 -5.15 -14.32
CA LEU A 153 20.86 -5.95 -15.05
C LEU A 153 20.26 -7.22 -15.65
N ILE A 154 19.45 -7.92 -14.87
CA ILE A 154 18.77 -9.13 -15.32
C ILE A 154 17.77 -8.80 -16.43
N HIS A 155 17.08 -7.70 -16.30
CA HIS A 155 16.08 -7.28 -17.28
C HIS A 155 16.67 -7.00 -18.66
N ILE A 156 17.91 -6.53 -18.71
CA ILE A 156 18.62 -6.33 -19.97
C ILE A 156 18.90 -7.66 -20.67
N SER A 157 19.28 -8.69 -19.93
CA SER A 157 19.65 -10.00 -20.47
C SER A 157 18.50 -11.00 -20.49
N GLU A 158 17.63 -11.01 -19.48
CA GLU A 158 16.51 -11.95 -19.33
C GLU A 158 15.29 -11.24 -18.74
N PRO A 159 14.49 -10.55 -19.56
CA PRO A 159 13.41 -9.68 -19.08
C PRO A 159 12.36 -10.33 -18.18
N THR A 160 12.18 -11.63 -18.24
CA THR A 160 11.15 -12.33 -17.49
C THR A 160 11.65 -13.00 -16.21
N ARG A 161 12.96 -12.91 -15.94
CA ARG A 161 13.58 -13.64 -14.83
C ARG A 161 13.47 -13.01 -13.44
N PRO A 162 13.35 -11.70 -13.27
CA PRO A 162 13.41 -11.13 -11.92
C PRO A 162 12.19 -11.40 -11.05
N ILE A 163 11.17 -12.05 -11.57
CA ILE A 163 9.90 -12.23 -10.86
C ILE A 163 9.67 -13.71 -10.58
N SER A 164 9.48 -14.03 -9.30
CA SER A 164 9.03 -15.36 -8.87
C SER A 164 7.55 -15.31 -8.55
N ILE A 165 6.80 -16.29 -9.06
CA ILE A 165 5.37 -16.41 -8.82
C ILE A 165 5.17 -17.40 -7.69
N SER A 166 4.43 -16.99 -6.66
CA SER A 166 4.12 -17.81 -5.49
C SER A 166 2.69 -18.32 -5.54
#